data_8b47cb1b334e18ecac726bda6c5a9c99
#
_entry.id   8b47cb1b334e18ecac726bda6c5a9c99
#
_cell.length_a   1.000
_cell.length_b   1.000
_cell.length_c   1.000
_cell.angle_alpha   90.00
_cell.angle_beta   90.00
_cell.angle_gamma   90.00
#
_symmetry.space_group_name_H-M   'P 1'
#
loop_
_entity.id
_entity.type
_entity.pdbx_description
1 polymer ?
#
loop_
_entity_poly.entity_id
_entity_poly.type
_entity_poly.pdbx_seq_one_letter_code
_entity_poly.pdbx_strand_id
1 'polypeptide(L)'
;MGLVSTRVKTLVKARRDSFKSPKPDAPRVLVYDIFSEVNRRGGYSNLLLPQTLNSSNFEQRDKGFVTELLYGTLRMQGRHDYILAQVSDRPWSEVDEGIVDICRLGVHQLFEMRVATHAAVSATVELARKVIGESKASFVNAILRKVSAQSLEEWLAPVLAMTDPVARLSIQYSHPEWIVSAYFDLLKDYERVESELAANNIPAQPTLVSWPGSSTQEQLVELGGVATQYSPYGAKFDGAPGSLEVIRHRQAGVQDEGSQLVAHIFSQATQSATSVLDLCAGPGGKAALISHICDVEGREFIANEVSEARAKLVKNVVGKFPVWVGDGREIATHQKTFGAVIADVPCTGLGALRRRPEVRWRRTVQDLRALTELQRELADAAISVLSPEGIFGYATCSPHFAETFGQVKMILKDHPELEQLDISPYMPANLVGAVRDKSMALWTSVHDTDSMFLALFKKSV
;
A
#
# COMPACT_ATOMS: atom_id res chain seq x y z
N MET A 1 -47.77 31.68 -46.36
CA MET A 1 -47.24 31.63 -44.96
C MET A 1 -47.06 30.24 -44.40
N GLY A 2 -47.16 29.15 -45.17
CA GLY A 2 -47.10 27.77 -44.66
C GLY A 2 -45.75 27.01 -44.83
N LEU A 3 -44.87 27.44 -45.72
CA LEU A 3 -43.67 26.68 -46.12
C LEU A 3 -42.40 27.02 -45.30
N VAL A 4 -42.34 28.13 -44.59
CA VAL A 4 -41.19 28.54 -43.78
C VAL A 4 -41.24 27.90 -42.40
N SER A 5 -42.43 27.64 -41.84
CA SER A 5 -42.61 27.02 -40.52
C SER A 5 -42.17 25.54 -40.46
N THR A 6 -42.34 24.80 -41.58
CA THR A 6 -42.01 23.36 -41.63
C THR A 6 -40.49 23.12 -41.75
N ARG A 7 -39.78 23.98 -42.51
CA ARG A 7 -38.33 23.89 -42.67
C ARG A 7 -37.56 24.23 -41.39
N VAL A 8 -38.02 25.19 -40.59
CA VAL A 8 -37.42 25.55 -39.30
C VAL A 8 -37.62 24.46 -38.25
N LYS A 9 -38.82 23.82 -38.22
CA LYS A 9 -39.08 22.69 -37.30
C LYS A 9 -38.27 21.46 -37.66
N THR A 10 -38.01 21.18 -38.94
CA THR A 10 -37.17 20.06 -39.40
C THR A 10 -35.70 20.30 -39.11
N LEU A 11 -35.20 21.54 -39.25
CA LEU A 11 -33.82 21.91 -38.89
C LEU A 11 -33.56 21.90 -37.36
N VAL A 12 -34.57 22.28 -36.57
CA VAL A 12 -34.48 22.20 -35.09
C VAL A 12 -34.54 20.75 -34.61
N LYS A 13 -35.35 19.90 -35.30
CA LYS A 13 -35.40 18.46 -34.98
C LYS A 13 -34.13 17.73 -35.42
N ALA A 14 -33.58 18.03 -36.60
CA ALA A 14 -32.31 17.48 -37.09
C ALA A 14 -31.09 17.90 -36.21
N ARG A 15 -31.11 19.10 -35.60
CA ARG A 15 -30.09 19.53 -34.64
C ARG A 15 -30.21 18.84 -33.27
N ARG A 16 -31.39 18.38 -32.85
CA ARG A 16 -31.59 17.62 -31.63
C ARG A 16 -31.17 16.15 -31.76
N ASP A 17 -31.30 15.55 -32.93
CA ASP A 17 -30.96 14.15 -33.18
C ASP A 17 -29.46 13.92 -33.46
N SER A 18 -28.63 14.99 -33.58
CA SER A 18 -27.18 14.86 -33.84
C SER A 18 -26.29 14.94 -32.61
N PHE A 19 -26.83 15.27 -31.45
CA PHE A 19 -26.09 15.16 -30.17
C PHE A 19 -26.35 13.79 -29.58
N LYS A 20 -25.72 12.72 -30.13
CA LYS A 20 -25.47 11.51 -29.38
C LYS A 20 -24.51 11.93 -28.27
N SER A 21 -24.99 11.87 -27.02
CA SER A 21 -24.10 12.04 -25.87
C SER A 21 -22.86 11.14 -26.03
N PRO A 22 -21.65 11.65 -25.91
CA PRO A 22 -20.47 10.83 -26.00
C PRO A 22 -20.63 9.65 -25.04
N LYS A 23 -20.41 8.42 -25.49
CA LYS A 23 -20.40 7.26 -24.60
C LYS A 23 -19.23 7.44 -23.64
N PRO A 24 -19.42 7.27 -22.31
CA PRO A 24 -18.31 7.32 -21.37
C PRO A 24 -17.28 6.29 -21.79
N ASP A 25 -16.02 6.66 -21.75
CA ASP A 25 -14.96 5.75 -22.13
C ASP A 25 -14.83 4.58 -21.15
N ALA A 26 -14.46 3.43 -21.66
CA ALA A 26 -14.31 2.21 -20.84
C ALA A 26 -13.26 2.36 -19.72
N PRO A 27 -12.12 3.03 -19.91
CA PRO A 27 -11.15 3.32 -18.86
C PRO A 27 -11.77 3.98 -17.62
N ARG A 28 -12.55 5.06 -17.77
CA ARG A 28 -13.16 5.76 -16.63
C ARG A 28 -14.22 4.92 -15.92
N VAL A 29 -15.00 4.13 -16.66
CA VAL A 29 -15.97 3.19 -16.07
C VAL A 29 -15.24 2.17 -15.21
N LEU A 30 -14.17 1.57 -15.73
CA LEU A 30 -13.36 0.62 -15.00
C LEU A 30 -12.78 1.21 -13.70
N VAL A 31 -12.26 2.44 -13.77
CA VAL A 31 -11.75 3.13 -12.57
C VAL A 31 -12.85 3.32 -11.54
N TYR A 32 -14.05 3.78 -11.95
CA TYR A 32 -15.17 3.95 -11.03
C TYR A 32 -15.58 2.63 -10.35
N ASP A 33 -15.63 1.53 -11.10
CA ASP A 33 -16.00 0.22 -10.56
C ASP A 33 -14.98 -0.24 -9.51
N ILE A 34 -13.68 -0.16 -9.82
CA ILE A 34 -12.61 -0.54 -8.87
C ILE A 34 -12.59 0.43 -7.67
N PHE A 35 -12.69 1.74 -7.91
CA PHE A 35 -12.68 2.76 -6.86
C PHE A 35 -13.83 2.55 -5.86
N SER A 36 -15.03 2.27 -6.36
CA SER A 36 -16.20 1.96 -5.55
C SER A 36 -16.04 0.64 -4.78
N GLU A 37 -15.46 -0.39 -5.39
CA GLU A 37 -15.17 -1.67 -4.71
C GLU A 37 -14.16 -1.47 -3.57
N VAL A 38 -13.12 -0.66 -3.82
CA VAL A 38 -12.11 -0.30 -2.83
C VAL A 38 -12.73 0.47 -1.68
N ASN A 39 -13.49 1.53 -1.93
CA ASN A 39 -13.99 2.43 -0.89
C ASN A 39 -15.17 1.84 -0.09
N ARG A 40 -16.05 1.07 -0.72
CA ARG A 40 -17.31 0.64 -0.11
C ARG A 40 -17.33 -0.82 0.34
N ARG A 41 -16.55 -1.69 -0.32
CA ARG A 41 -16.56 -3.13 -0.05
C ARG A 41 -15.25 -3.67 0.50
N GLY A 42 -14.28 -2.80 0.74
CA GLY A 42 -13.00 -3.17 1.34
C GLY A 42 -12.04 -3.90 0.40
N GLY A 43 -12.27 -3.84 -0.93
CA GLY A 43 -11.34 -4.37 -1.94
C GLY A 43 -9.95 -3.73 -1.82
N TYR A 44 -8.90 -4.42 -2.23
CA TYR A 44 -7.53 -3.89 -2.25
C TYR A 44 -7.15 -3.46 -3.66
N SER A 45 -6.80 -2.18 -3.84
CA SER A 45 -6.47 -1.60 -5.14
C SER A 45 -5.34 -2.32 -5.85
N ASN A 46 -4.29 -2.69 -5.10
CA ASN A 46 -3.11 -3.40 -5.61
C ASN A 46 -3.38 -4.85 -6.05
N LEU A 47 -4.51 -5.44 -5.67
CA LEU A 47 -4.95 -6.77 -6.14
C LEU A 47 -5.94 -6.64 -7.31
N LEU A 48 -6.91 -5.74 -7.19
CA LEU A 48 -7.98 -5.58 -8.17
C LEU A 48 -7.47 -5.00 -9.49
N LEU A 49 -6.67 -3.94 -9.44
CA LEU A 49 -6.23 -3.24 -10.64
C LEU A 49 -5.39 -4.13 -11.58
N PRO A 50 -4.30 -4.80 -11.14
CA PRO A 50 -3.51 -5.64 -12.03
C PRO A 50 -4.33 -6.79 -12.64
N GLN A 51 -5.18 -7.43 -11.84
CA GLN A 51 -6.03 -8.52 -12.31
C GLN A 51 -6.98 -8.04 -13.43
N THR A 52 -7.61 -6.88 -13.23
CA THR A 52 -8.57 -6.33 -14.18
C THR A 52 -7.87 -5.80 -15.44
N LEU A 53 -6.70 -5.14 -15.31
CA LEU A 53 -5.94 -4.67 -16.46
C LEU A 53 -5.38 -5.81 -17.31
N ASN A 54 -4.98 -6.92 -16.68
CA ASN A 54 -4.49 -8.11 -17.41
C ASN A 54 -5.59 -8.79 -18.23
N SER A 55 -6.85 -8.72 -17.76
CA SER A 55 -8.01 -9.25 -18.48
C SER A 55 -8.63 -8.25 -19.47
N SER A 56 -8.16 -7.01 -19.51
CA SER A 56 -8.66 -5.97 -20.40
C SER A 56 -7.91 -5.96 -21.74
N ASN A 57 -8.60 -5.48 -22.79
CA ASN A 57 -8.00 -5.21 -24.10
C ASN A 57 -7.50 -3.77 -24.24
N PHE A 58 -7.21 -3.08 -23.12
CA PHE A 58 -6.73 -1.71 -23.15
C PHE A 58 -5.30 -1.61 -23.69
N GLU A 59 -5.07 -0.58 -24.47
CA GLU A 59 -3.73 -0.18 -24.89
C GLU A 59 -2.90 0.31 -23.68
N GLN A 60 -1.60 0.33 -23.80
CA GLN A 60 -0.68 0.72 -22.73
C GLN A 60 -0.96 2.14 -22.20
N ARG A 61 -1.36 3.06 -23.08
CA ARG A 61 -1.75 4.42 -22.72
C ARG A 61 -2.96 4.42 -21.79
N ASP A 62 -3.99 3.63 -22.12
CA ASP A 62 -5.22 3.55 -21.34
C ASP A 62 -4.96 2.85 -19.99
N LYS A 63 -4.10 1.83 -19.98
CA LYS A 63 -3.65 1.18 -18.74
C LYS A 63 -2.94 2.18 -17.81
N GLY A 64 -2.05 3.03 -18.35
CA GLY A 64 -1.42 4.11 -17.61
C GLY A 64 -2.43 5.13 -17.07
N PHE A 65 -3.40 5.53 -17.90
CA PHE A 65 -4.47 6.44 -17.49
C PHE A 65 -5.32 5.86 -16.36
N VAL A 66 -5.75 4.60 -16.47
CA VAL A 66 -6.53 3.90 -15.43
C VAL A 66 -5.74 3.82 -14.12
N THR A 67 -4.46 3.48 -14.21
CA THR A 67 -3.57 3.35 -13.05
C THR A 67 -3.42 4.68 -12.32
N GLU A 68 -3.13 5.77 -13.05
CA GLU A 68 -2.96 7.09 -12.45
C GLU A 68 -4.28 7.62 -11.87
N LEU A 69 -5.39 7.51 -12.62
CA LEU A 69 -6.68 7.99 -12.15
C LEU A 69 -7.14 7.25 -10.89
N LEU A 70 -6.93 5.93 -10.81
CA LEU A 70 -7.31 5.15 -9.63
C LEU A 70 -6.41 5.47 -8.42
N TYR A 71 -5.10 5.21 -8.56
CA TYR A 71 -4.18 5.35 -7.42
C TYR A 71 -4.00 6.80 -6.99
N GLY A 72 -3.95 7.72 -7.95
CA GLY A 72 -3.85 9.14 -7.67
C GLY A 72 -5.07 9.67 -6.93
N THR A 73 -6.28 9.28 -7.34
CA THR A 73 -7.51 9.67 -6.64
C THR A 73 -7.55 9.10 -5.22
N LEU A 74 -7.21 7.82 -5.03
CA LEU A 74 -7.13 7.21 -3.69
C LEU A 74 -6.10 7.91 -2.79
N ARG A 75 -4.99 8.31 -3.36
CA ARG A 75 -3.88 8.99 -2.66
C ARG A 75 -4.30 10.39 -2.21
N MET A 76 -4.92 11.15 -3.10
CA MET A 76 -5.27 12.55 -2.85
C MET A 76 -6.71 12.76 -2.37
N GLN A 77 -7.41 11.70 -1.96
CA GLN A 77 -8.82 11.72 -1.58
C GLN A 77 -9.16 12.78 -0.53
N GLY A 78 -8.37 12.93 0.54
CA GLY A 78 -8.63 13.91 1.60
C GLY A 78 -8.52 15.36 1.12
N ARG A 79 -7.54 15.66 0.24
CA ARG A 79 -7.42 16.97 -0.39
C ARG A 79 -8.59 17.25 -1.35
N HIS A 80 -9.01 16.25 -2.12
CA HIS A 80 -10.18 16.38 -2.97
C HIS A 80 -11.44 16.66 -2.16
N ASP A 81 -11.64 15.95 -1.05
CA ASP A 81 -12.80 16.15 -0.16
C ASP A 81 -12.80 17.54 0.47
N TYR A 82 -11.62 18.06 0.86
CA TYR A 82 -11.50 19.44 1.33
C TYR A 82 -12.00 20.44 0.27
N ILE A 83 -11.53 20.33 -0.98
CA ILE A 83 -11.94 21.22 -2.08
C ILE A 83 -13.44 21.08 -2.36
N LEU A 84 -13.95 19.85 -2.42
CA LEU A 84 -15.36 19.57 -2.71
C LEU A 84 -16.29 20.10 -1.63
N ALA A 85 -15.87 20.05 -0.37
CA ALA A 85 -16.61 20.61 0.75
C ALA A 85 -16.79 22.15 0.65
N GLN A 86 -15.79 22.87 0.07
CA GLN A 86 -15.87 24.33 -0.10
C GLN A 86 -16.93 24.78 -1.11
N VAL A 87 -17.29 23.92 -2.06
CA VAL A 87 -18.24 24.25 -3.15
C VAL A 87 -19.63 23.63 -2.96
N SER A 88 -19.77 22.74 -1.98
CA SER A 88 -21.02 22.07 -1.67
C SER A 88 -21.94 22.95 -0.84
N ASP A 89 -23.21 23.03 -1.21
CA ASP A 89 -24.22 23.79 -0.47
C ASP A 89 -24.77 23.04 0.77
N ARG A 90 -24.28 21.82 1.02
CA ARG A 90 -24.60 20.96 2.18
C ARG A 90 -23.35 20.25 2.66
N PRO A 91 -23.34 19.72 3.90
CA PRO A 91 -22.20 18.96 4.41
C PRO A 91 -21.78 17.85 3.43
N TRP A 92 -20.47 17.82 3.09
CA TRP A 92 -19.97 16.85 2.10
C TRP A 92 -20.16 15.40 2.54
N SER A 93 -20.18 15.16 3.85
CA SER A 93 -20.46 13.86 4.47
C SER A 93 -21.89 13.35 4.28
N GLU A 94 -22.83 14.22 3.89
CA GLU A 94 -24.23 13.88 3.64
C GLU A 94 -24.53 13.68 2.15
N VAL A 95 -23.51 13.84 1.29
CA VAL A 95 -23.64 13.62 -0.15
C VAL A 95 -23.59 12.13 -0.45
N ASP A 96 -24.44 11.67 -1.39
CA ASP A 96 -24.45 10.28 -1.86
C ASP A 96 -23.05 9.80 -2.26
N GLU A 97 -22.62 8.65 -1.75
CA GLU A 97 -21.28 8.08 -1.94
C GLU A 97 -20.89 7.95 -3.42
N GLY A 98 -21.86 7.60 -4.30
CA GLY A 98 -21.61 7.51 -5.73
C GLY A 98 -21.28 8.86 -6.36
N ILE A 99 -21.90 9.93 -5.88
CA ILE A 99 -21.58 11.30 -6.29
C ILE A 99 -20.18 11.67 -5.78
N VAL A 100 -19.90 11.38 -4.51
CA VAL A 100 -18.61 11.67 -3.88
C VAL A 100 -17.47 11.01 -4.67
N ASP A 101 -17.58 9.71 -4.95
CA ASP A 101 -16.56 8.97 -5.68
C ASP A 101 -16.31 9.57 -7.08
N ILE A 102 -17.36 9.90 -7.82
CA ILE A 102 -17.24 10.51 -9.15
C ILE A 102 -16.62 11.91 -9.07
N CYS A 103 -17.04 12.72 -8.10
CA CYS A 103 -16.46 14.05 -7.91
C CYS A 103 -14.98 14.00 -7.59
N ARG A 104 -14.54 13.05 -6.73
CA ARG A 104 -13.10 12.81 -6.46
C ARG A 104 -12.32 12.48 -7.73
N LEU A 105 -12.85 11.58 -8.58
CA LEU A 105 -12.26 11.26 -9.90
C LEU A 105 -12.20 12.48 -10.81
N GLY A 106 -13.21 13.35 -10.77
CA GLY A 106 -13.24 14.59 -11.51
C GLY A 106 -12.19 15.60 -11.06
N VAL A 107 -12.09 15.83 -9.76
CA VAL A 107 -11.10 16.73 -9.15
C VAL A 107 -9.68 16.27 -9.46
N HIS A 108 -9.42 14.96 -9.37
CA HIS A 108 -8.10 14.40 -9.71
C HIS A 108 -7.71 14.68 -11.16
N GLN A 109 -8.65 14.49 -12.11
CA GLN A 109 -8.39 14.82 -13.51
C GLN A 109 -8.17 16.31 -13.77
N LEU A 110 -8.84 17.18 -12.99
CA LEU A 110 -8.72 18.64 -13.12
C LEU A 110 -7.35 19.16 -12.68
N PHE A 111 -6.81 18.62 -11.59
CA PHE A 111 -5.64 19.22 -10.91
C PHE A 111 -4.36 18.38 -10.96
N GLU A 112 -4.47 17.05 -11.06
CA GLU A 112 -3.31 16.18 -10.97
C GLU A 112 -2.95 15.50 -12.29
N MET A 113 -3.88 15.48 -13.25
CA MET A 113 -3.66 14.84 -14.54
C MET A 113 -3.60 15.87 -15.67
N ARG A 114 -2.89 15.56 -16.74
CA ARG A 114 -2.79 16.42 -17.95
C ARG A 114 -4.04 16.27 -18.84
N VAL A 115 -5.21 16.56 -18.27
CA VAL A 115 -6.49 16.54 -18.97
C VAL A 115 -7.00 17.97 -19.08
N ALA A 116 -7.40 18.40 -20.27
CA ALA A 116 -7.98 19.73 -20.45
C ALA A 116 -9.25 19.89 -19.59
N THR A 117 -9.39 21.02 -18.91
CA THR A 117 -10.46 21.28 -17.92
C THR A 117 -11.86 20.93 -18.42
N HIS A 118 -12.22 21.39 -19.64
CA HIS A 118 -13.54 21.10 -20.21
C HIS A 118 -13.73 19.61 -20.51
N ALA A 119 -12.67 18.89 -20.89
CA ALA A 119 -12.71 17.47 -21.18
C ALA A 119 -12.84 16.66 -19.87
N ALA A 120 -12.12 17.06 -18.80
CA ALA A 120 -12.23 16.45 -17.48
C ALA A 120 -13.66 16.54 -16.94
N VAL A 121 -14.26 17.74 -16.96
CA VAL A 121 -15.65 17.96 -16.52
C VAL A 121 -16.63 17.16 -17.39
N SER A 122 -16.55 17.28 -18.71
CA SER A 122 -17.49 16.62 -19.63
C SER A 122 -17.44 15.11 -19.50
N ALA A 123 -16.24 14.51 -19.51
CA ALA A 123 -16.10 13.05 -19.41
C ALA A 123 -16.56 12.51 -18.04
N THR A 124 -16.32 13.25 -16.96
CA THR A 124 -16.78 12.86 -15.61
C THR A 124 -18.31 12.97 -15.50
N VAL A 125 -18.93 13.96 -16.10
CA VAL A 125 -20.40 14.08 -16.14
C VAL A 125 -21.02 12.95 -16.96
N GLU A 126 -20.43 12.57 -18.11
CA GLU A 126 -20.90 11.42 -18.89
C GLU A 126 -20.73 10.10 -18.12
N LEU A 127 -19.65 9.93 -17.38
CA LEU A 127 -19.48 8.80 -16.44
C LEU A 127 -20.63 8.80 -15.42
N ALA A 128 -20.91 9.94 -14.77
CA ALA A 128 -22.00 10.07 -13.80
C ALA A 128 -23.36 9.66 -14.39
N ARG A 129 -23.69 10.12 -15.60
CA ARG A 129 -24.92 9.73 -16.29
C ARG A 129 -25.07 8.23 -16.43
N LYS A 130 -23.98 7.57 -16.79
CA LYS A 130 -23.98 6.12 -17.01
C LYS A 130 -24.13 5.33 -15.72
N VAL A 131 -23.39 5.70 -14.65
CA VAL A 131 -23.24 4.84 -13.46
C VAL A 131 -24.16 5.21 -12.30
N ILE A 132 -24.59 6.49 -12.19
CA ILE A 132 -25.47 6.96 -11.11
C ILE A 132 -26.75 7.68 -11.60
N GLY A 133 -26.92 7.88 -12.91
CA GLY A 133 -28.12 8.43 -13.54
C GLY A 133 -28.10 9.94 -13.78
N GLU A 134 -29.02 10.41 -14.64
CA GLU A 134 -29.06 11.78 -15.17
C GLU A 134 -29.26 12.85 -14.07
N SER A 135 -30.14 12.60 -13.10
CA SER A 135 -30.42 13.57 -12.02
C SER A 135 -29.19 13.88 -11.18
N LYS A 136 -28.42 12.84 -10.83
CA LYS A 136 -27.18 12.97 -10.06
C LYS A 136 -26.06 13.59 -10.90
N ALA A 137 -26.00 13.29 -12.20
CA ALA A 137 -25.02 13.87 -13.12
C ALA A 137 -25.12 15.39 -13.23
N SER A 138 -26.32 15.95 -13.13
CA SER A 138 -26.52 17.42 -13.11
C SER A 138 -25.87 18.05 -11.87
N PHE A 139 -25.97 17.42 -10.71
CA PHE A 139 -25.29 17.87 -9.49
C PHE A 139 -23.76 17.77 -9.63
N VAL A 140 -23.22 16.65 -10.15
CA VAL A 140 -21.79 16.49 -10.43
C VAL A 140 -21.28 17.61 -11.35
N ASN A 141 -22.03 17.94 -12.42
CA ASN A 141 -21.66 19.03 -13.32
C ASN A 141 -21.59 20.39 -12.61
N ALA A 142 -22.57 20.70 -11.75
CA ALA A 142 -22.58 21.95 -10.99
C ALA A 142 -21.38 22.05 -10.04
N ILE A 143 -21.08 20.99 -9.29
CA ILE A 143 -19.93 20.91 -8.38
C ILE A 143 -18.62 21.07 -9.16
N LEU A 144 -18.37 20.26 -10.20
CA LEU A 144 -17.09 20.30 -10.93
C LEU A 144 -16.86 21.63 -11.66
N ARG A 145 -17.92 22.32 -12.10
CA ARG A 145 -17.81 23.67 -12.65
C ARG A 145 -17.37 24.69 -11.58
N LYS A 146 -17.93 24.62 -10.35
CA LYS A 146 -17.49 25.48 -9.25
C LYS A 146 -16.01 25.19 -8.91
N VAL A 147 -15.62 23.91 -8.83
CA VAL A 147 -14.22 23.49 -8.57
C VAL A 147 -13.27 24.03 -9.65
N SER A 148 -13.65 23.89 -10.94
CA SER A 148 -12.79 24.28 -12.05
C SER A 148 -12.66 25.79 -12.27
N ALA A 149 -13.40 26.61 -11.50
CA ALA A 149 -13.31 28.07 -11.56
C ALA A 149 -12.06 28.66 -10.90
N GLN A 150 -11.36 27.88 -10.10
CA GLN A 150 -10.12 28.26 -9.41
C GLN A 150 -9.02 27.24 -9.69
N SER A 151 -7.77 27.66 -9.60
CA SER A 151 -6.61 26.77 -9.65
C SER A 151 -6.43 25.98 -8.35
N LEU A 152 -5.61 24.93 -8.39
CA LEU A 152 -5.26 24.17 -7.18
C LEU A 152 -4.57 25.06 -6.14
N GLU A 153 -3.71 25.97 -6.58
CA GLU A 153 -2.99 26.91 -5.72
C GLU A 153 -3.95 27.85 -4.99
N GLU A 154 -4.96 28.36 -5.69
CA GLU A 154 -6.00 29.20 -5.08
C GLU A 154 -6.83 28.44 -4.05
N TRP A 155 -7.19 27.17 -4.32
CA TRP A 155 -7.88 26.30 -3.35
C TRP A 155 -7.04 26.00 -2.12
N LEU A 156 -5.71 25.87 -2.26
CA LEU A 156 -4.81 25.54 -1.16
C LEU A 156 -4.28 26.76 -0.42
N ALA A 157 -4.44 27.97 -0.93
CA ALA A 157 -3.95 29.18 -0.27
C ALA A 157 -4.45 29.34 1.18
N PRO A 158 -5.75 29.09 1.52
CA PRO A 158 -6.22 29.10 2.90
C PRO A 158 -5.58 28.01 3.76
N VAL A 159 -5.28 26.83 3.18
CA VAL A 159 -4.63 25.70 3.88
C VAL A 159 -3.21 26.07 4.28
N LEU A 160 -2.45 26.68 3.35
CA LEU A 160 -1.07 27.12 3.61
C LEU A 160 -0.99 28.21 4.66
N ALA A 161 -2.06 28.98 4.89
CA ALA A 161 -2.17 30.00 5.92
C ALA A 161 -2.58 29.43 7.30
N MET A 162 -2.91 28.15 7.42
CA MET A 162 -3.26 27.53 8.70
C MET A 162 -2.07 27.52 9.66
N THR A 163 -2.32 27.90 10.92
CA THR A 163 -1.31 27.90 11.98
C THR A 163 -1.09 26.51 12.59
N ASP A 164 -2.12 25.65 12.59
CA ASP A 164 -1.98 24.27 13.03
C ASP A 164 -1.26 23.42 11.97
N PRO A 165 -0.04 22.94 12.25
CA PRO A 165 0.72 22.16 11.29
C PRO A 165 0.09 20.80 10.99
N VAL A 166 -0.64 20.19 11.93
CA VAL A 166 -1.30 18.89 11.74
C VAL A 166 -2.43 19.05 10.73
N ALA A 167 -3.34 19.98 10.96
CA ALA A 167 -4.45 20.25 10.04
C ALA A 167 -3.95 20.67 8.65
N ARG A 168 -2.93 21.53 8.60
CA ARG A 168 -2.32 21.98 7.34
C ARG A 168 -1.76 20.80 6.52
N LEU A 169 -0.88 20.00 7.11
CA LEU A 169 -0.23 18.88 6.43
C LEU A 169 -1.21 17.75 6.08
N SER A 170 -2.25 17.55 6.92
CA SER A 170 -3.31 16.59 6.67
C SER A 170 -4.01 16.87 5.33
N ILE A 171 -4.38 18.11 5.06
CA ILE A 171 -5.02 18.51 3.81
C ILE A 171 -3.99 18.56 2.67
N GLN A 172 -2.85 19.21 2.88
CA GLN A 172 -1.82 19.43 1.86
C GLN A 172 -1.31 18.11 1.27
N TYR A 173 -1.07 17.10 2.11
CA TYR A 173 -0.54 15.79 1.72
C TYR A 173 -1.59 14.67 1.75
N SER A 174 -2.86 15.02 2.01
CA SER A 174 -3.97 14.06 1.97
C SER A 174 -3.79 12.85 2.90
N HIS A 175 -3.58 13.11 4.19
CA HIS A 175 -3.51 12.11 5.24
C HIS A 175 -4.50 12.43 6.36
N PRO A 176 -5.11 11.44 7.02
CA PRO A 176 -5.85 11.68 8.27
C PRO A 176 -4.99 12.35 9.34
N GLU A 177 -5.55 13.28 10.11
CA GLU A 177 -4.82 14.03 11.14
C GLU A 177 -4.15 13.12 12.18
N TRP A 178 -4.77 11.99 12.55
CA TRP A 178 -4.18 11.07 13.51
C TRP A 178 -2.86 10.44 13.00
N ILE A 179 -2.72 10.24 11.69
CA ILE A 179 -1.48 9.75 11.06
C ILE A 179 -0.42 10.85 11.10
N VAL A 180 -0.79 12.08 10.74
CA VAL A 180 0.11 13.23 10.80
C VAL A 180 0.61 13.45 12.23
N SER A 181 -0.29 13.41 13.22
CA SER A 181 0.06 13.50 14.64
C SER A 181 1.01 12.41 15.08
N ALA A 182 0.79 11.15 14.62
CA ALA A 182 1.67 10.03 14.93
C ALA A 182 3.10 10.23 14.37
N TYR A 183 3.23 10.81 13.17
CA TYR A 183 4.54 11.17 12.62
C TYR A 183 5.21 12.29 13.44
N PHE A 184 4.46 13.32 13.85
CA PHE A 184 4.99 14.36 14.74
C PHE A 184 5.46 13.79 16.08
N ASP A 185 4.70 12.88 16.66
CA ASP A 185 5.07 12.24 17.93
C ASP A 185 6.35 11.42 17.83
N LEU A 186 6.60 10.80 16.70
CA LEU A 186 7.76 9.94 16.49
C LEU A 186 9.00 10.72 16.02
N LEU A 187 8.85 11.65 15.08
CA LEU A 187 9.96 12.34 14.43
C LEU A 187 10.38 13.62 15.15
N LYS A 188 9.43 14.32 15.80
CA LYS A 188 9.65 15.59 16.51
C LYS A 188 10.28 16.72 15.66
N ASP A 189 10.16 16.61 14.34
CA ASP A 189 10.79 17.47 13.35
C ASP A 189 9.80 17.73 12.21
N TYR A 190 9.51 19.01 11.96
CA TYR A 190 8.50 19.40 10.97
C TYR A 190 8.91 18.99 9.53
N GLU A 191 10.15 19.27 9.14
CA GLU A 191 10.63 19.03 7.79
C GLU A 191 10.67 17.53 7.47
N ARG A 192 11.04 16.71 8.46
CA ARG A 192 11.02 15.27 8.34
C ARG A 192 9.59 14.72 8.23
N VAL A 193 8.65 15.24 9.01
CA VAL A 193 7.23 14.86 8.90
C VAL A 193 6.71 15.20 7.51
N GLU A 194 6.94 16.42 7.05
CA GLU A 194 6.52 16.86 5.72
C GLU A 194 7.10 15.99 4.61
N SER A 195 8.41 15.67 4.70
CA SER A 195 9.11 14.81 3.74
C SER A 195 8.51 13.40 3.69
N GLU A 196 8.17 12.80 4.83
CA GLU A 196 7.52 11.48 4.88
C GLU A 196 6.13 11.50 4.25
N LEU A 197 5.31 12.52 4.58
CA LEU A 197 3.97 12.66 4.00
C LEU A 197 4.03 12.87 2.48
N ALA A 198 5.00 13.64 2.01
CA ALA A 198 5.25 13.83 0.58
C ALA A 198 5.69 12.51 -0.09
N ALA A 199 6.64 11.78 0.50
CA ALA A 199 7.14 10.51 0.00
C ALA A 199 6.04 9.45 -0.09
N ASN A 200 5.10 9.40 0.87
CA ASN A 200 3.94 8.52 0.83
C ASN A 200 3.01 8.76 -0.38
N ASN A 201 3.13 9.91 -1.03
CA ASN A 201 2.35 10.27 -2.21
C ASN A 201 3.09 10.01 -3.54
N ILE A 202 4.35 9.61 -3.49
CA ILE A 202 5.10 9.22 -4.69
C ILE A 202 4.78 7.75 -5.03
N PRO A 203 4.32 7.43 -6.25
CA PRO A 203 4.06 6.06 -6.64
C PRO A 203 5.32 5.18 -6.49
N ALA A 204 5.18 4.03 -5.84
CA ALA A 204 6.26 3.07 -5.74
C ALA A 204 6.47 2.35 -7.08
N GLN A 205 7.72 2.29 -7.52
CA GLN A 205 8.08 1.46 -8.67
C GLN A 205 8.02 -0.03 -8.27
N PRO A 206 7.52 -0.93 -9.14
CA PRO A 206 7.58 -2.35 -8.90
C PRO A 206 9.02 -2.81 -8.63
N THR A 207 9.22 -3.59 -7.59
CA THR A 207 10.53 -4.16 -7.26
C THR A 207 10.42 -5.67 -7.33
N LEU A 208 11.28 -6.29 -8.14
CA LEU A 208 11.44 -7.73 -8.25
C LEU A 208 12.33 -8.23 -7.12
N VAL A 209 12.16 -9.48 -6.76
CA VAL A 209 13.03 -10.20 -5.82
C VAL A 209 13.44 -11.52 -6.42
N SER A 210 14.74 -11.79 -6.50
CA SER A 210 15.27 -13.09 -6.85
C SER A 210 15.19 -14.03 -5.65
N TRP A 211 14.96 -15.31 -5.91
CA TRP A 211 14.93 -16.32 -4.87
C TRP A 211 16.16 -17.22 -4.96
N PRO A 212 17.03 -17.27 -3.95
CA PRO A 212 18.22 -18.11 -3.94
C PRO A 212 17.91 -19.55 -4.36
N GLY A 213 18.77 -20.14 -5.19
CA GLY A 213 18.55 -21.46 -5.77
C GLY A 213 17.60 -21.51 -6.98
N SER A 214 16.84 -20.43 -7.24
CA SER A 214 15.91 -20.35 -8.39
C SER A 214 16.28 -19.24 -9.36
N SER A 215 16.75 -18.10 -8.88
CA SER A 215 17.19 -16.96 -9.70
C SER A 215 18.20 -16.10 -8.94
N THR A 216 18.85 -15.17 -9.64
CA THR A 216 19.79 -14.20 -9.07
C THR A 216 19.40 -12.77 -9.39
N GLN A 217 19.97 -11.79 -8.67
CA GLN A 217 19.76 -10.37 -8.95
C GLN A 217 20.23 -10.00 -10.36
N GLU A 218 21.38 -10.56 -10.80
CA GLU A 218 21.95 -10.31 -12.13
C GLU A 218 20.98 -10.72 -13.23
N GLN A 219 20.32 -11.88 -13.09
CA GLN A 219 19.28 -12.30 -14.04
C GLN A 219 18.11 -11.33 -14.10
N LEU A 220 17.69 -10.74 -12.96
CA LEU A 220 16.65 -9.73 -12.96
C LEU A 220 17.10 -8.43 -13.64
N VAL A 221 18.39 -8.08 -13.54
CA VAL A 221 18.98 -6.93 -14.22
C VAL A 221 19.05 -7.20 -15.75
N GLU A 222 19.44 -8.40 -16.18
CA GLU A 222 19.44 -8.80 -17.59
C GLU A 222 18.04 -8.74 -18.23
N LEU A 223 16.99 -8.92 -17.43
CA LEU A 223 15.59 -8.76 -17.85
C LEU A 223 15.11 -7.31 -17.92
N GLY A 224 16.01 -6.34 -17.70
CA GLY A 224 15.72 -4.91 -17.77
C GLY A 224 15.45 -4.27 -16.41
N GLY A 225 15.69 -4.98 -15.32
CA GLY A 225 15.66 -4.39 -13.97
C GLY A 225 16.90 -3.55 -13.66
N VAL A 226 16.78 -2.66 -12.67
CA VAL A 226 17.91 -1.93 -12.09
C VAL A 226 18.12 -2.46 -10.68
N ALA A 227 19.31 -2.98 -10.37
CA ALA A 227 19.62 -3.50 -9.03
C ALA A 227 19.19 -2.51 -7.93
N THR A 228 18.57 -3.04 -6.88
CA THR A 228 18.20 -2.21 -5.72
C THR A 228 19.44 -1.75 -4.96
N GLN A 229 19.27 -0.69 -4.18
CA GLN A 229 20.40 -0.05 -3.51
C GLN A 229 20.94 -0.87 -2.33
N TYR A 230 20.07 -1.59 -1.63
CA TYR A 230 20.40 -2.21 -0.35
C TYR A 230 20.22 -3.73 -0.35
N SER A 231 19.18 -4.24 -1.02
CA SER A 231 18.92 -5.67 -1.05
C SER A 231 19.78 -6.38 -2.11
N PRO A 232 20.48 -7.48 -1.76
CA PRO A 232 21.25 -8.26 -2.74
C PRO A 232 20.36 -9.12 -3.65
N TYR A 233 19.05 -9.08 -3.47
CA TYR A 233 18.08 -9.88 -4.24
C TYR A 233 17.19 -9.04 -5.15
N GLY A 234 17.19 -7.73 -4.98
CA GLY A 234 16.18 -6.85 -5.54
C GLY A 234 16.58 -6.21 -6.86
N ALA A 235 15.59 -5.98 -7.74
CA ALA A 235 15.74 -5.13 -8.92
C ALA A 235 14.47 -4.29 -9.14
N LYS A 236 14.59 -2.96 -9.22
CA LYS A 236 13.48 -2.06 -9.64
C LYS A 236 13.18 -2.31 -11.11
N PHE A 237 11.91 -2.41 -11.46
CA PHE A 237 11.48 -2.78 -12.82
C PHE A 237 10.47 -1.75 -13.35
N ASP A 238 10.78 -1.22 -14.54
CA ASP A 238 9.86 -0.32 -15.23
C ASP A 238 8.99 -1.12 -16.20
N GLY A 239 7.80 -1.50 -15.75
CA GLY A 239 6.86 -2.30 -16.53
C GLY A 239 5.93 -3.14 -15.68
N ALA A 240 5.27 -4.11 -16.33
CA ALA A 240 4.35 -5.04 -15.66
C ALA A 240 5.11 -6.32 -15.28
N PRO A 241 5.43 -6.58 -14.00
CA PRO A 241 6.19 -7.78 -13.60
C PRO A 241 5.57 -9.10 -14.06
N GLY A 242 4.23 -9.17 -14.13
CA GLY A 242 3.51 -10.37 -14.57
C GLY A 242 3.76 -10.75 -16.04
N SER A 243 4.38 -9.89 -16.85
CA SER A 243 4.81 -10.22 -18.21
C SER A 243 6.08 -11.08 -18.25
N LEU A 244 6.88 -11.06 -17.18
CA LEU A 244 8.16 -11.77 -17.10
C LEU A 244 7.95 -13.27 -16.86
N GLU A 245 8.67 -14.10 -17.61
CA GLU A 245 8.59 -15.57 -17.48
C GLU A 245 9.07 -16.04 -16.10
N VAL A 246 10.14 -15.45 -15.57
CA VAL A 246 10.68 -15.76 -14.25
C VAL A 246 9.64 -15.56 -13.13
N ILE A 247 8.75 -14.58 -13.27
CA ILE A 247 7.64 -14.34 -12.32
C ILE A 247 6.51 -15.37 -12.55
N ARG A 248 6.14 -15.63 -13.80
CA ARG A 248 5.09 -16.62 -14.15
C ARG A 248 5.46 -18.02 -13.72
N HIS A 249 6.73 -18.38 -13.84
CA HIS A 249 7.26 -19.68 -13.43
C HIS A 249 7.67 -19.74 -11.95
N ARG A 250 7.42 -18.66 -11.18
CA ARG A 250 7.72 -18.62 -9.73
C ARG A 250 9.19 -18.91 -9.42
N GLN A 251 10.09 -18.37 -10.23
CA GLN A 251 11.53 -18.37 -9.99
C GLN A 251 12.00 -17.09 -9.30
N ALA A 252 11.17 -16.05 -9.36
CA ALA A 252 11.33 -14.76 -8.70
C ALA A 252 9.96 -14.23 -8.28
N GLY A 253 9.94 -13.19 -7.45
CA GLY A 253 8.72 -12.56 -6.96
C GLY A 253 8.69 -11.06 -7.17
N VAL A 254 7.60 -10.45 -6.69
CA VAL A 254 7.45 -8.98 -6.57
C VAL A 254 7.36 -8.65 -5.10
N GLN A 255 8.34 -7.90 -4.59
CA GLN A 255 8.44 -7.56 -3.18
C GLN A 255 9.20 -6.25 -3.02
N ASP A 256 8.71 -5.35 -2.15
CA ASP A 256 9.41 -4.12 -1.82
C ASP A 256 10.79 -4.38 -1.21
N GLU A 257 11.77 -3.53 -1.51
CA GLU A 257 13.14 -3.68 -1.04
C GLU A 257 13.23 -3.70 0.50
N GLY A 258 12.46 -2.86 1.20
CA GLY A 258 12.43 -2.86 2.66
C GLY A 258 11.92 -4.18 3.24
N SER A 259 10.94 -4.82 2.58
CA SER A 259 10.46 -6.14 2.96
C SER A 259 11.47 -7.25 2.68
N GLN A 260 12.27 -7.12 1.60
CA GLN A 260 13.40 -8.02 1.32
C GLN A 260 14.49 -7.90 2.39
N LEU A 261 14.79 -6.66 2.82
CA LEU A 261 15.77 -6.39 3.87
C LEU A 261 15.39 -7.02 5.22
N VAL A 262 14.11 -6.97 5.61
CA VAL A 262 13.63 -7.69 6.81
C VAL A 262 13.95 -9.18 6.72
N ALA A 263 13.62 -9.82 5.59
CA ALA A 263 13.88 -11.25 5.40
C ALA A 263 15.39 -11.57 5.36
N HIS A 264 16.17 -10.74 4.66
CA HIS A 264 17.63 -10.89 4.56
C HIS A 264 18.33 -10.77 5.92
N ILE A 265 18.08 -9.66 6.63
CA ILE A 265 18.72 -9.37 7.92
C ILE A 265 18.34 -10.42 8.96
N PHE A 266 17.08 -10.83 9.03
CA PHE A 266 16.64 -11.93 9.88
C PHE A 266 17.40 -13.22 9.54
N SER A 267 17.50 -13.59 8.25
CA SER A 267 18.22 -14.79 7.83
C SER A 267 19.71 -14.74 8.18
N GLN A 268 20.35 -13.57 8.03
CA GLN A 268 21.75 -13.38 8.42
C GLN A 268 21.96 -13.54 9.93
N ALA A 269 21.07 -12.97 10.74
CA ALA A 269 21.14 -13.07 12.20
C ALA A 269 20.89 -14.50 12.72
N THR A 270 20.21 -15.33 11.93
CA THR A 270 19.77 -16.68 12.34
C THR A 270 20.48 -17.80 11.59
N GLN A 271 21.65 -17.55 10.98
CA GLN A 271 22.41 -18.57 10.21
C GLN A 271 22.72 -19.85 10.98
N SER A 272 22.93 -19.76 12.28
CA SER A 272 23.20 -20.93 13.14
C SER A 272 21.94 -21.76 13.48
N ALA A 273 20.74 -21.23 13.21
CA ALA A 273 19.49 -21.93 13.50
C ALA A 273 19.21 -23.00 12.45
N THR A 274 18.97 -24.22 12.89
CA THR A 274 18.65 -25.37 12.01
C THR A 274 17.17 -25.42 11.62
N SER A 275 16.30 -24.72 12.37
CA SER A 275 14.85 -24.69 12.12
C SER A 275 14.32 -23.25 12.26
N VAL A 276 13.49 -22.85 11.31
CA VAL A 276 12.92 -21.50 11.18
C VAL A 276 11.41 -21.57 11.06
N LEU A 277 10.71 -20.71 11.81
CA LEU A 277 9.26 -20.52 11.70
C LEU A 277 8.97 -19.09 11.24
N ASP A 278 8.14 -18.93 10.20
CA ASP A 278 7.44 -17.68 9.89
C ASP A 278 6.00 -17.78 10.43
N LEU A 279 5.73 -17.07 11.53
CA LEU A 279 4.49 -17.20 12.29
C LEU A 279 3.28 -16.54 11.57
N CYS A 280 3.52 -15.52 10.75
CA CYS A 280 2.49 -14.72 10.08
C CYS A 280 2.80 -14.57 8.58
N ALA A 281 2.98 -15.67 7.88
CA ALA A 281 3.63 -15.75 6.58
C ALA A 281 2.88 -15.07 5.41
N GLY A 282 1.59 -14.87 5.52
CA GLY A 282 0.74 -14.42 4.40
C GLY A 282 0.90 -12.95 3.99
N PRO A 283 0.92 -12.67 2.71
CA PRO A 283 0.63 -13.54 1.56
C PRO A 283 1.84 -14.30 0.97
N GLY A 284 3.02 -14.31 1.62
CA GLY A 284 4.15 -15.13 1.20
C GLY A 284 5.43 -14.37 0.80
N GLY A 285 5.45 -13.04 0.81
CA GLY A 285 6.61 -12.28 0.34
C GLY A 285 7.89 -12.57 1.13
N LYS A 286 7.87 -12.39 2.44
CA LYS A 286 9.02 -12.69 3.32
C LYS A 286 9.25 -14.20 3.44
N ALA A 287 8.16 -14.97 3.59
CA ALA A 287 8.22 -16.42 3.64
C ALA A 287 8.93 -17.04 2.43
N ALA A 288 8.68 -16.53 1.22
CA ALA A 288 9.35 -16.98 0.00
C ALA A 288 10.87 -16.78 0.09
N LEU A 289 11.33 -15.56 0.38
CA LEU A 289 12.76 -15.28 0.44
C LEU A 289 13.44 -16.08 1.55
N ILE A 290 12.87 -16.14 2.76
CA ILE A 290 13.43 -16.89 3.89
C ILE A 290 13.47 -18.40 3.58
N SER A 291 12.39 -18.96 3.01
CA SER A 291 12.33 -20.37 2.68
C SER A 291 13.37 -20.78 1.62
N HIS A 292 13.58 -19.95 0.60
CA HIS A 292 14.60 -20.19 -0.41
C HIS A 292 16.03 -20.09 0.14
N ILE A 293 16.28 -19.14 1.05
CA ILE A 293 17.56 -19.09 1.79
C ILE A 293 17.74 -20.36 2.62
N CYS A 294 16.71 -20.77 3.37
CA CYS A 294 16.76 -22.00 4.18
C CYS A 294 16.99 -23.26 3.32
N ASP A 295 16.41 -23.32 2.11
CA ASP A 295 16.59 -24.45 1.21
C ASP A 295 18.04 -24.58 0.74
N VAL A 296 18.65 -23.48 0.33
CA VAL A 296 20.07 -23.44 -0.09
C VAL A 296 21.01 -23.79 1.07
N GLU A 297 20.68 -23.36 2.28
CA GLU A 297 21.48 -23.60 3.49
C GLU A 297 21.17 -24.93 4.19
N GLY A 298 20.22 -25.72 3.67
CA GLY A 298 19.85 -27.02 4.24
C GLY A 298 19.12 -26.92 5.59
N ARG A 299 18.48 -25.80 5.87
CA ARG A 299 17.70 -25.55 7.11
C ARG A 299 16.23 -25.96 6.93
N GLU A 300 15.61 -26.33 8.01
CA GLU A 300 14.16 -26.55 8.06
C GLU A 300 13.44 -25.20 8.11
N PHE A 301 12.34 -25.09 7.35
CA PHE A 301 11.46 -23.93 7.38
C PHE A 301 9.99 -24.37 7.48
N ILE A 302 9.21 -23.64 8.27
CA ILE A 302 7.76 -23.80 8.36
C ILE A 302 7.13 -22.40 8.28
N ALA A 303 6.07 -22.28 7.50
CA ALA A 303 5.23 -21.09 7.47
C ALA A 303 3.90 -21.35 8.18
N ASN A 304 3.38 -20.38 8.93
CA ASN A 304 2.03 -20.41 9.49
C ASN A 304 1.21 -19.22 8.97
N GLU A 305 -0.06 -19.44 8.66
CA GLU A 305 -0.98 -18.40 8.21
C GLU A 305 -2.42 -18.73 8.63
N VAL A 306 -3.11 -17.77 9.24
CA VAL A 306 -4.47 -17.95 9.76
C VAL A 306 -5.51 -18.09 8.66
N SER A 307 -5.33 -17.43 7.53
CA SER A 307 -6.28 -17.45 6.39
C SER A 307 -5.95 -18.57 5.42
N GLU A 308 -6.87 -19.53 5.22
CA GLU A 308 -6.71 -20.57 4.19
C GLU A 308 -6.43 -20.01 2.79
N ALA A 309 -7.09 -18.91 2.42
CA ALA A 309 -6.89 -18.29 1.12
C ALA A 309 -5.47 -17.74 0.96
N ARG A 310 -4.91 -17.11 2.00
CA ARG A 310 -3.53 -16.61 1.98
C ARG A 310 -2.52 -17.74 2.15
N ALA A 311 -2.81 -18.77 2.94
CA ALA A 311 -1.95 -19.95 3.06
C ALA A 311 -1.74 -20.67 1.72
N LYS A 312 -2.77 -20.71 0.86
CA LYS A 312 -2.63 -21.21 -0.52
C LYS A 312 -1.64 -20.38 -1.33
N LEU A 313 -1.60 -19.05 -1.14
CA LEU A 313 -0.60 -18.18 -1.79
C LEU A 313 0.80 -18.47 -1.26
N VAL A 314 0.96 -18.58 0.06
CA VAL A 314 2.23 -18.95 0.71
C VAL A 314 2.74 -20.29 0.16
N LYS A 315 1.88 -21.31 0.10
CA LYS A 315 2.24 -22.65 -0.41
C LYS A 315 2.79 -22.62 -1.84
N ASN A 316 2.33 -21.66 -2.63
CA ASN A 316 2.80 -21.51 -4.02
C ASN A 316 4.23 -20.99 -4.14
N VAL A 317 4.83 -20.42 -3.08
CA VAL A 317 6.11 -19.71 -3.14
C VAL A 317 7.16 -20.23 -2.15
N VAL A 318 6.79 -21.09 -1.19
CA VAL A 318 7.74 -21.66 -0.20
C VAL A 318 8.30 -23.02 -0.64
N GLY A 319 8.05 -23.46 -1.86
CA GLY A 319 8.61 -24.68 -2.41
C GLY A 319 8.17 -25.96 -1.69
N LYS A 320 9.14 -26.74 -1.22
CA LYS A 320 8.89 -28.03 -0.53
C LYS A 320 8.40 -27.89 0.91
N PHE A 321 8.55 -26.72 1.50
CA PHE A 321 8.30 -26.51 2.92
C PHE A 321 6.83 -26.54 3.30
N PRO A 322 6.49 -27.03 4.51
CA PRO A 322 5.12 -27.10 4.99
C PRO A 322 4.55 -25.70 5.29
N VAL A 323 3.23 -25.59 5.09
CA VAL A 323 2.46 -24.42 5.49
C VAL A 323 1.36 -24.91 6.45
N TRP A 324 1.42 -24.45 7.69
CA TRP A 324 0.37 -24.65 8.67
C TRP A 324 -0.73 -23.62 8.49
N VAL A 325 -1.96 -24.02 8.72
CA VAL A 325 -3.12 -23.13 8.66
C VAL A 325 -3.74 -23.06 10.04
N GLY A 326 -3.62 -21.92 10.69
CA GLY A 326 -4.12 -21.74 12.06
C GLY A 326 -3.78 -20.39 12.64
N ASP A 327 -4.40 -20.08 13.76
CA ASP A 327 -4.09 -18.87 14.51
C ASP A 327 -2.68 -18.96 15.09
N GLY A 328 -1.84 -17.99 14.79
CA GLY A 328 -0.46 -17.94 15.29
C GLY A 328 -0.36 -17.92 16.83
N ARG A 329 -1.41 -17.46 17.51
CA ARG A 329 -1.50 -17.46 18.96
C ARG A 329 -1.57 -18.89 19.55
N GLU A 330 -2.02 -19.84 18.76
CA GLU A 330 -2.14 -21.26 19.15
C GLU A 330 -0.96 -22.12 18.67
N ILE A 331 0.12 -21.50 18.19
CA ILE A 331 1.25 -22.19 17.55
C ILE A 331 1.90 -23.27 18.45
N ALA A 332 1.89 -23.08 19.76
CA ALA A 332 2.41 -24.03 20.74
C ALA A 332 1.71 -25.39 20.73
N THR A 333 0.47 -25.48 20.20
CA THR A 333 -0.28 -26.73 20.06
C THR A 333 0.42 -27.73 19.14
N HIS A 334 1.29 -27.27 18.23
CA HIS A 334 2.09 -28.14 17.38
C HIS A 334 3.25 -28.84 18.12
N GLN A 335 3.50 -28.52 19.41
CA GLN A 335 4.50 -29.14 20.26
C GLN A 335 5.91 -29.19 19.63
N LYS A 336 6.25 -28.15 18.87
CA LYS A 336 7.55 -28.00 18.19
C LYS A 336 8.22 -26.71 18.60
N THR A 337 9.52 -26.75 18.84
CA THR A 337 10.36 -25.57 19.08
C THR A 337 11.27 -25.28 17.89
N PHE A 338 11.69 -24.03 17.79
CA PHE A 338 12.47 -23.53 16.66
C PHE A 338 13.70 -22.75 17.14
N GLY A 339 14.80 -22.89 16.40
CA GLY A 339 15.99 -22.08 16.62
C GLY A 339 15.84 -20.62 16.21
N ALA A 340 14.89 -20.34 15.28
CA ALA A 340 14.55 -18.99 14.88
C ALA A 340 13.05 -18.87 14.58
N VAL A 341 12.44 -17.77 15.02
CA VAL A 341 11.02 -17.44 14.73
C VAL A 341 10.96 -16.00 14.26
N ILE A 342 10.29 -15.76 13.12
CA ILE A 342 9.93 -14.41 12.69
C ILE A 342 8.41 -14.24 12.79
N ALA A 343 7.98 -13.09 13.30
CA ALA A 343 6.60 -12.65 13.24
C ALA A 343 6.53 -11.29 12.48
N ASP A 344 6.20 -11.34 11.17
CA ASP A 344 5.76 -10.17 10.41
C ASP A 344 4.32 -9.90 10.78
N VAL A 345 4.12 -9.20 11.89
CA VAL A 345 2.81 -9.12 12.55
C VAL A 345 1.79 -8.29 11.76
N PRO A 346 0.49 -8.64 11.85
CA PRO A 346 -0.56 -7.77 11.35
C PRO A 346 -0.45 -6.38 11.96
N CYS A 347 -0.44 -5.34 11.12
CA CYS A 347 -0.26 -3.96 11.55
C CYS A 347 -1.17 -3.00 10.77
N THR A 348 -1.13 -1.72 11.12
CA THR A 348 -1.87 -0.68 10.38
C THR A 348 -1.46 -0.58 8.92
N GLY A 349 -0.23 -0.95 8.57
CA GLY A 349 0.30 -0.91 7.20
C GLY A 349 0.65 0.50 6.73
N LEU A 350 0.86 1.44 7.65
CA LEU A 350 1.20 2.83 7.32
C LEU A 350 2.55 3.01 6.62
N GLY A 351 3.41 2.00 6.66
CA GLY A 351 4.68 2.01 5.94
C GLY A 351 4.57 1.72 4.44
N ALA A 352 3.41 1.21 3.96
CA ALA A 352 3.20 0.82 2.57
C ALA A 352 2.18 1.70 1.83
N LEU A 353 1.98 2.95 2.26
CA LEU A 353 0.97 3.87 1.71
C LEU A 353 1.21 4.25 0.26
N ARG A 354 2.46 4.19 -0.23
CA ARG A 354 2.79 4.39 -1.65
C ARG A 354 2.07 3.40 -2.57
N ARG A 355 1.95 2.15 -2.13
CA ARG A 355 1.40 1.02 -2.90
C ARG A 355 -0.05 0.71 -2.56
N ARG A 356 -0.50 1.07 -1.37
CA ARG A 356 -1.86 0.86 -0.87
C ARG A 356 -2.40 2.15 -0.26
N PRO A 357 -2.64 3.20 -1.07
CA PRO A 357 -3.02 4.51 -0.57
C PRO A 357 -4.36 4.51 0.17
N GLU A 358 -5.27 3.59 -0.16
CA GLU A 358 -6.56 3.43 0.51
C GLU A 358 -6.44 3.07 1.98
N VAL A 359 -5.34 2.47 2.40
CA VAL A 359 -5.13 2.04 3.80
C VAL A 359 -5.21 3.21 4.76
N ARG A 360 -4.70 4.39 4.37
CA ARG A 360 -4.73 5.59 5.22
C ARG A 360 -6.15 6.02 5.62
N TRP A 361 -7.14 5.76 4.77
CA TRP A 361 -8.54 6.12 4.98
C TRP A 361 -9.37 5.05 5.67
N ARG A 362 -8.88 3.80 5.68
CA ARG A 362 -9.54 2.66 6.31
C ARG A 362 -9.17 2.47 7.76
N ARG A 363 -7.92 2.81 8.11
CA ARG A 363 -7.41 2.61 9.46
C ARG A 363 -7.82 3.74 10.37
N THR A 364 -8.17 3.37 11.60
CA THR A 364 -8.54 4.25 12.69
C THR A 364 -7.62 4.05 13.88
N VAL A 365 -7.65 4.99 14.84
CA VAL A 365 -6.95 4.83 16.13
C VAL A 365 -7.46 3.61 16.90
N GLN A 366 -8.72 3.22 16.70
CA GLN A 366 -9.29 2.03 17.34
C GLN A 366 -8.71 0.74 16.73
N ASP A 367 -8.54 0.69 15.40
CA ASP A 367 -7.85 -0.43 14.74
C ASP A 367 -6.41 -0.57 15.23
N LEU A 368 -5.71 0.56 15.40
CA LEU A 368 -4.34 0.58 15.94
C LEU A 368 -4.28 -0.09 17.33
N ARG A 369 -5.21 0.22 18.22
CA ARG A 369 -5.27 -0.39 19.57
C ARG A 369 -5.48 -1.90 19.50
N ALA A 370 -6.47 -2.35 18.73
CA ALA A 370 -6.73 -3.77 18.55
C ALA A 370 -5.55 -4.53 17.93
N LEU A 371 -4.88 -3.91 16.95
CA LEU A 371 -3.69 -4.49 16.31
C LEU A 371 -2.50 -4.57 17.27
N THR A 372 -2.27 -3.56 18.11
CA THR A 372 -1.16 -3.60 19.07
C THR A 372 -1.36 -4.66 20.17
N GLU A 373 -2.60 -4.96 20.55
CA GLU A 373 -2.93 -6.08 21.43
C GLU A 373 -2.65 -7.42 20.75
N LEU A 374 -3.13 -7.61 19.52
CA LEU A 374 -2.87 -8.81 18.74
C LEU A 374 -1.36 -9.03 18.48
N GLN A 375 -0.62 -7.97 18.21
CA GLN A 375 0.84 -8.02 18.00
C GLN A 375 1.55 -8.56 19.24
N ARG A 376 1.11 -8.17 20.43
CA ARG A 376 1.67 -8.68 21.70
C ARG A 376 1.37 -10.16 21.87
N GLU A 377 0.11 -10.58 21.68
CA GLU A 377 -0.28 -11.98 21.77
C GLU A 377 0.51 -12.87 20.80
N LEU A 378 0.76 -12.38 19.57
CA LEU A 378 1.56 -13.10 18.58
C LEU A 378 3.05 -13.14 18.96
N ALA A 379 3.59 -12.08 19.56
CA ALA A 379 4.96 -12.09 20.07
C ALA A 379 5.12 -13.09 21.21
N ASP A 380 4.19 -13.12 22.17
CA ASP A 380 4.18 -14.10 23.28
C ASP A 380 4.14 -15.54 22.75
N ALA A 381 3.30 -15.78 21.74
CA ALA A 381 3.20 -17.08 21.09
C ALA A 381 4.49 -17.49 20.37
N ALA A 382 5.12 -16.56 19.63
CA ALA A 382 6.42 -16.78 18.98
C ALA A 382 7.52 -17.14 19.98
N ILE A 383 7.60 -16.42 21.10
CA ILE A 383 8.60 -16.63 22.15
C ILE A 383 8.39 -17.96 22.87
N SER A 384 7.13 -18.41 23.04
CA SER A 384 6.80 -19.68 23.69
C SER A 384 7.34 -20.92 22.96
N VAL A 385 7.50 -20.83 21.62
CA VAL A 385 8.04 -21.92 20.78
C VAL A 385 9.50 -21.70 20.38
N LEU A 386 10.15 -20.67 20.93
CA LEU A 386 11.56 -20.40 20.69
C LEU A 386 12.41 -21.28 21.60
N SER A 387 13.36 -22.01 21.02
CA SER A 387 14.34 -22.83 21.81
C SER A 387 15.30 -21.93 22.61
N PRO A 388 15.94 -22.45 23.65
CA PRO A 388 17.06 -21.76 24.31
C PRO A 388 18.09 -21.29 23.27
N GLU A 389 18.69 -20.13 23.46
CA GLU A 389 19.62 -19.46 22.53
C GLU A 389 19.00 -19.11 21.17
N GLY A 390 17.71 -19.39 20.96
CA GLY A 390 16.98 -19.07 19.72
C GLY A 390 16.79 -17.56 19.52
N ILE A 391 16.56 -17.16 18.28
CA ILE A 391 16.39 -15.76 17.89
C ILE A 391 14.95 -15.51 17.43
N PHE A 392 14.31 -14.52 18.05
CA PHE A 392 13.01 -14.00 17.65
C PHE A 392 13.16 -12.70 16.86
N GLY A 393 12.56 -12.63 15.68
CA GLY A 393 12.44 -11.43 14.85
C GLY A 393 11.02 -10.87 14.89
N TYR A 394 10.85 -9.67 15.43
CA TYR A 394 9.59 -8.92 15.39
C TYR A 394 9.64 -7.90 14.25
N ALA A 395 8.73 -8.02 13.29
CA ALA A 395 8.70 -7.15 12.12
C ALA A 395 7.31 -6.54 11.88
N THR A 396 7.27 -5.31 11.36
CA THR A 396 6.04 -4.64 10.89
C THR A 396 6.31 -3.78 9.65
N CYS A 397 5.25 -3.55 8.83
CA CYS A 397 5.24 -2.54 7.78
C CYS A 397 4.53 -1.26 8.26
N SER A 398 4.87 -0.78 9.45
CA SER A 398 4.35 0.44 10.05
C SER A 398 5.47 1.20 10.75
N PRO A 399 5.57 2.53 10.58
CA PRO A 399 6.48 3.35 11.38
C PRO A 399 5.89 3.76 12.74
N HIS A 400 4.62 3.46 13.03
CA HIS A 400 3.93 3.94 14.23
C HIS A 400 4.60 3.44 15.51
N PHE A 401 4.88 4.37 16.46
CA PHE A 401 5.59 4.05 17.71
C PHE A 401 4.96 2.88 18.49
N ALA A 402 3.63 2.83 18.59
CA ALA A 402 2.93 1.78 19.32
C ALA A 402 3.06 0.39 18.67
N GLU A 403 3.37 0.32 17.36
CA GLU A 403 3.57 -0.92 16.61
C GLU A 403 5.05 -1.29 16.45
N THR A 404 5.97 -0.43 16.90
CA THR A 404 7.42 -0.58 16.73
C THR A 404 8.14 -0.52 18.09
N PHE A 405 8.78 0.58 18.41
CA PHE A 405 9.56 0.74 19.66
C PHE A 405 8.72 0.55 20.92
N GLY A 406 7.41 0.84 20.86
CA GLY A 406 6.47 0.56 21.95
C GLY A 406 6.36 -0.94 22.22
N GLN A 407 6.23 -1.77 21.16
CA GLN A 407 6.18 -3.23 21.29
C GLN A 407 7.51 -3.80 21.79
N VAL A 408 8.65 -3.30 21.28
CA VAL A 408 9.99 -3.71 21.79
C VAL A 408 10.09 -3.52 23.29
N LYS A 409 9.65 -2.37 23.81
CA LYS A 409 9.66 -2.10 25.26
C LYS A 409 8.76 -3.05 26.04
N MET A 410 7.60 -3.40 25.51
CA MET A 410 6.67 -4.32 26.17
C MET A 410 7.21 -5.75 26.12
N ILE A 411 7.74 -6.22 24.99
CA ILE A 411 8.36 -7.54 24.85
C ILE A 411 9.48 -7.71 25.89
N LEU A 412 10.41 -6.76 25.99
CA LEU A 412 11.52 -6.83 26.96
C LEU A 412 11.06 -6.76 28.42
N LYS A 413 9.93 -6.09 28.68
CA LYS A 413 9.34 -6.01 30.03
C LYS A 413 8.68 -7.32 30.43
N ASP A 414 7.93 -7.92 29.50
CA ASP A 414 7.08 -9.08 29.77
C ASP A 414 7.88 -10.39 29.66
N HIS A 415 9.00 -10.38 28.91
CA HIS A 415 9.92 -11.52 28.69
C HIS A 415 11.35 -11.17 29.13
N PRO A 416 11.66 -11.19 30.44
CA PRO A 416 13.00 -10.88 30.98
C PRO A 416 14.08 -11.88 30.56
N GLU A 417 13.70 -13.03 30.03
CA GLU A 417 14.61 -14.03 29.45
C GLU A 417 15.13 -13.64 28.06
N LEU A 418 14.62 -12.54 27.47
CA LEU A 418 15.06 -12.05 26.16
C LEU A 418 16.06 -10.91 26.30
N GLU A 419 17.08 -10.94 25.47
CA GLU A 419 17.96 -9.80 25.21
C GLU A 419 17.74 -9.26 23.80
N GLN A 420 17.58 -7.93 23.68
CA GLN A 420 17.54 -7.32 22.35
C GLN A 420 18.93 -7.27 21.73
N LEU A 421 19.08 -7.92 20.57
CA LEU A 421 20.31 -7.89 19.78
C LEU A 421 20.48 -6.54 19.08
N ASP A 422 21.74 -6.10 18.94
CA ASP A 422 22.06 -5.01 18.03
C ASP A 422 21.97 -5.52 16.60
N ILE A 423 21.12 -4.87 15.79
CA ILE A 423 20.90 -5.25 14.41
C ILE A 423 22.02 -4.80 13.46
N SER A 424 22.85 -3.84 13.89
CA SER A 424 23.88 -3.20 13.08
C SER A 424 24.83 -4.15 12.36
N PRO A 425 25.31 -5.28 12.99
CA PRO A 425 26.18 -6.22 12.30
C PRO A 425 25.58 -6.93 11.09
N TYR A 426 24.26 -6.98 11.00
CA TYR A 426 23.53 -7.67 9.94
C TYR A 426 23.02 -6.74 8.83
N MET A 427 23.23 -5.42 9.03
CA MET A 427 22.79 -4.39 8.09
C MET A 427 23.72 -4.26 6.87
N PRO A 428 23.21 -4.02 5.68
CA PRO A 428 24.03 -3.58 4.55
C PRO A 428 24.82 -2.32 4.91
N ALA A 429 26.12 -2.29 4.60
CA ALA A 429 27.02 -1.20 5.00
C ALA A 429 26.61 0.19 4.43
N ASN A 430 25.90 0.21 3.31
CA ASN A 430 25.40 1.42 2.67
C ASN A 430 24.02 1.87 3.17
N LEU A 431 23.37 1.12 4.06
CA LEU A 431 22.04 1.44 4.62
C LEU A 431 22.21 2.36 5.85
N VAL A 432 22.58 3.60 5.59
CA VAL A 432 22.87 4.59 6.64
C VAL A 432 21.57 5.17 7.22
N GLY A 433 21.57 5.41 8.55
CA GLY A 433 20.46 6.06 9.25
C GLY A 433 19.22 5.16 9.51
N ALA A 434 19.32 3.87 9.18
CA ALA A 434 18.24 2.92 9.39
C ALA A 434 18.24 2.24 10.76
N VAL A 435 19.29 2.42 11.57
CA VAL A 435 19.39 1.82 12.92
C VAL A 435 18.97 2.85 13.97
N ARG A 436 18.02 2.47 14.80
CA ARG A 436 17.60 3.24 15.98
C ARG A 436 17.27 2.28 17.13
N ASP A 437 17.80 2.52 18.31
CA ASP A 437 17.55 1.73 19.50
C ASP A 437 17.73 0.21 19.25
N LYS A 438 18.88 -0.18 18.64
CA LYS A 438 19.24 -1.55 18.23
C LYS A 438 18.31 -2.18 17.17
N SER A 439 17.32 -1.47 16.64
CA SER A 439 16.33 -1.96 15.65
C SER A 439 16.56 -1.33 14.29
N MET A 440 16.17 -2.01 13.22
CA MET A 440 16.01 -1.40 11.90
C MET A 440 14.70 -0.64 11.84
N ALA A 441 14.76 0.61 11.39
CA ALA A 441 13.59 1.45 11.10
C ALA A 441 13.81 2.17 9.76
N LEU A 442 13.17 1.68 8.70
CA LEU A 442 13.24 2.28 7.38
C LEU A 442 12.21 3.39 7.24
N TRP A 443 12.58 4.43 6.50
CA TRP A 443 11.77 5.60 6.22
C TRP A 443 11.64 5.80 4.72
N THR A 444 10.42 6.00 4.24
CA THR A 444 10.14 6.14 2.80
C THR A 444 10.90 7.32 2.18
N SER A 445 10.95 8.45 2.87
CA SER A 445 11.63 9.66 2.40
C SER A 445 13.16 9.55 2.38
N VAL A 446 13.74 8.65 3.18
CA VAL A 446 15.19 8.49 3.33
C VAL A 446 15.73 7.34 2.49
N HIS A 447 15.01 6.21 2.50
CA HIS A 447 15.54 4.95 1.94
C HIS A 447 14.88 4.57 0.61
N ASP A 448 13.83 5.29 0.19
CA ASP A 448 13.03 5.00 -1.02
C ASP A 448 12.45 3.56 -1.03
N THR A 449 12.16 3.03 0.16
CA THR A 449 11.50 1.74 0.38
C THR A 449 10.17 1.94 1.11
N ASP A 450 9.40 0.90 1.32
CA ASP A 450 8.34 0.92 2.34
C ASP A 450 8.98 1.13 3.73
N SER A 451 8.28 1.85 4.61
CA SER A 451 8.73 1.99 5.99
C SER A 451 8.55 0.67 6.72
N MET A 452 9.65 -0.05 6.91
CA MET A 452 9.71 -1.33 7.59
C MET A 452 10.43 -1.21 8.92
N PHE A 453 10.02 -2.03 9.87
CA PHE A 453 10.66 -2.16 11.18
C PHE A 453 11.03 -3.62 11.43
N LEU A 454 12.21 -3.83 12.04
CA LEU A 454 12.67 -5.14 12.51
C LEU A 454 13.44 -4.97 13.81
N ALA A 455 13.06 -5.72 14.84
CA ALA A 455 13.82 -5.91 16.07
C ALA A 455 14.15 -7.39 16.26
N LEU A 456 15.34 -7.68 16.75
CA LEU A 456 15.83 -9.04 17.01
C LEU A 456 16.03 -9.24 18.51
N PHE A 457 15.62 -10.41 19.00
CA PHE A 457 15.74 -10.79 20.39
C PHE A 457 16.36 -12.19 20.49
N LYS A 458 17.28 -12.38 21.42
CA LYS A 458 17.86 -13.68 21.74
C LYS A 458 17.31 -14.17 23.07
N LYS A 459 16.88 -15.43 23.12
CA LYS A 459 16.43 -16.08 24.35
C LYS A 459 17.64 -16.60 25.15
N SER A 460 17.69 -16.28 26.41
CA SER A 460 18.71 -16.87 27.34
C SER A 460 18.55 -18.38 27.44
N VAL A 461 19.60 -19.03 27.94
CA VAL A 461 19.62 -20.51 28.17
C VAL A 461 18.61 -20.92 29.23
#